data_620bdd6c74a3aec65882aa52427c838e
#
_entry.id   620bdd6c74a3aec65882aa52427c838e
#
_cell.length_a   1.000
_cell.length_b   1.000
_cell.length_c   1.000
_cell.angle_alpha   90.00
_cell.angle_beta   90.00
_cell.angle_gamma   90.00
#
_symmetry.space_group_name_H-M   'P 1'
#
loop_
_entity.id
_entity.type
_entity.pdbx_description
1 polymer ?
#
loop_
_entity_poly.entity_id
_entity_poly.type
_entity_poly.pdbx_seq_one_letter_code
_entity_poly.pdbx_strand_id
1 'polypeptide(L)'
;AREIDHAGETSRLAAAAGHLNTAPIWIDDQAGTNVLEIRAKARRLQSELRSDGKDLGLILIDYMQLMSGSGSSESRVQEVSQISRSLKALARELEVPVMALSQLSRGPEQRTDKRPMLSDLRDSGSIEQDADVVMFLFRPEYYASAENRAEQEGKTELIVSKQRNGPTGVVQLYFQKAYTRFDSVAPGSQGGSGRGDDEMESGFGQ
;
A
#
# COMPACT_ATOMS: atom_id res chain seq x y z
N ALA A 1 11.30 -36.70 1.78
CA ALA A 1 11.96 -35.57 2.44
C ALA A 1 12.74 -34.81 1.33
N ARG A 2 12.39 -33.55 1.06
CA ARG A 2 13.24 -32.70 0.22
C ARG A 2 14.42 -32.29 1.09
N GLU A 3 15.62 -32.66 0.70
CA GLU A 3 16.86 -32.07 1.25
C GLU A 3 16.79 -30.56 0.96
N ILE A 4 16.76 -29.77 2.03
CA ILE A 4 16.83 -28.32 1.93
C ILE A 4 18.29 -28.02 1.57
N ASP A 5 18.52 -27.44 0.40
CA ASP A 5 19.82 -26.97 -0.04
C ASP A 5 20.19 -25.69 0.74
N HIS A 6 20.63 -25.88 1.97
CA HIS A 6 21.00 -24.79 2.86
C HIS A 6 22.12 -23.90 2.30
N ALA A 7 23.02 -24.44 1.47
CA ALA A 7 24.11 -23.67 0.87
C ALA A 7 23.58 -22.72 -0.21
N GLY A 8 22.70 -23.18 -1.07
CA GLY A 8 22.07 -22.36 -2.09
C GLY A 8 21.16 -21.28 -1.53
N GLU A 9 20.39 -21.59 -0.47
CA GLU A 9 19.52 -20.62 0.22
C GLU A 9 20.34 -19.54 0.92
N THR A 10 21.43 -19.91 1.62
CA THR A 10 22.32 -18.95 2.28
C THR A 10 22.97 -17.99 1.28
N SER A 11 23.41 -18.50 0.12
CA SER A 11 23.99 -17.67 -0.94
C SER A 11 22.95 -16.67 -1.50
N ARG A 12 21.71 -17.08 -1.70
CA ARG A 12 20.61 -16.20 -2.17
C ARG A 12 20.28 -15.12 -1.12
N LEU A 13 20.24 -15.49 0.16
CA LEU A 13 20.03 -14.53 1.24
C LEU A 13 21.15 -13.51 1.33
N ALA A 14 22.41 -13.95 1.22
CA ALA A 14 23.58 -13.06 1.23
C ALA A 14 23.54 -12.09 0.03
N ALA A 15 23.19 -12.57 -1.17
CA ALA A 15 23.04 -11.72 -2.33
C ALA A 15 21.91 -10.69 -2.15
N ALA A 16 20.74 -11.11 -1.64
CA ALA A 16 19.62 -10.21 -1.37
C ALA A 16 19.98 -9.16 -0.30
N ALA A 17 20.67 -9.55 0.76
CA ALA A 17 21.16 -8.63 1.79
C ALA A 17 22.16 -7.62 1.21
N GLY A 18 23.04 -8.05 0.31
CA GLY A 18 23.96 -7.17 -0.41
C GLY A 18 23.23 -6.10 -1.24
N HIS A 19 22.19 -6.49 -1.97
CA HIS A 19 21.36 -5.53 -2.72
C HIS A 19 20.63 -4.54 -1.81
N LEU A 20 20.05 -5.01 -0.71
CA LEU A 20 19.37 -4.13 0.25
C LEU A 20 20.34 -3.16 0.94
N ASN A 21 21.54 -3.60 1.28
CA ASN A 21 22.55 -2.77 1.94
C ASN A 21 23.04 -1.61 1.06
N THR A 22 22.96 -1.75 -0.25
CA THR A 22 23.34 -0.70 -1.22
C THR A 22 22.17 0.13 -1.71
N ALA A 23 20.95 -0.27 -1.39
CA ALA A 23 19.74 0.46 -1.77
C ALA A 23 19.65 1.80 -1.01
N PRO A 24 19.19 2.89 -1.65
CA PRO A 24 19.04 4.19 -1.01
C PRO A 24 17.78 4.22 -0.12
N ILE A 25 17.77 3.37 0.90
CA ILE A 25 16.66 3.21 1.86
C ILE A 25 17.21 3.43 3.27
N TRP A 26 16.56 4.34 4.00
CA TRP A 26 16.85 4.62 5.41
C TRP A 26 15.65 4.18 6.23
N ILE A 27 15.88 3.41 7.27
CA ILE A 27 14.85 2.89 8.15
C ILE A 27 15.04 3.53 9.53
N ASP A 28 13.97 4.13 10.04
CA ASP A 28 13.87 4.61 11.42
C ASP A 28 12.87 3.73 12.16
N ASP A 29 13.34 2.85 13.01
CA ASP A 29 12.55 1.88 13.79
C ASP A 29 12.14 2.40 15.18
N GLN A 30 12.34 3.68 15.45
CA GLN A 30 11.98 4.27 16.72
C GLN A 30 10.45 4.35 16.88
N ALA A 31 9.93 3.68 17.91
CA ALA A 31 8.50 3.72 18.24
C ALA A 31 8.08 5.07 18.84
N GLY A 32 6.82 5.46 18.59
CA GLY A 32 6.24 6.66 19.21
C GLY A 32 6.79 8.00 18.72
N THR A 33 7.45 8.00 17.55
CA THR A 33 8.02 9.21 16.95
C THR A 33 6.92 10.23 16.63
N ASN A 34 7.15 11.49 16.93
CA ASN A 34 6.24 12.58 16.56
C ASN A 34 6.67 13.27 15.26
N VAL A 35 5.79 14.09 14.66
CA VAL A 35 6.06 14.73 13.36
C VAL A 35 7.26 15.69 13.42
N LEU A 36 7.54 16.31 14.57
CA LEU A 36 8.68 17.23 14.72
C LEU A 36 10.01 16.46 14.65
N GLU A 37 10.06 15.28 15.24
CA GLU A 37 11.23 14.40 15.17
C GLU A 37 11.45 13.89 13.74
N ILE A 38 10.37 13.44 13.06
CA ILE A 38 10.44 13.04 11.64
C ILE A 38 10.96 14.20 10.80
N ARG A 39 10.45 15.40 11.01
CA ARG A 39 10.90 16.62 10.33
C ARG A 39 12.38 16.88 10.51
N ALA A 40 12.88 16.81 11.75
CA ALA A 40 14.29 17.03 12.06
C ALA A 40 15.19 15.99 11.38
N LYS A 41 14.83 14.69 11.46
CA LYS A 41 15.54 13.58 10.83
C LYS A 41 15.53 13.71 9.29
N ALA A 42 14.36 13.99 8.71
CA ALA A 42 14.21 14.12 7.26
C ALA A 42 14.99 15.32 6.68
N ARG A 43 14.99 16.47 7.36
CA ARG A 43 15.79 17.63 6.98
C ARG A 43 17.29 17.32 6.99
N ARG A 44 17.74 16.67 8.05
CA ARG A 44 19.15 16.27 8.16
C ARG A 44 19.53 15.32 7.02
N LEU A 45 18.75 14.26 6.79
CA LEU A 45 18.99 13.31 5.72
C LEU A 45 18.97 14.00 4.34
N GLN A 46 17.99 14.88 4.09
CA GLN A 46 17.91 15.64 2.84
C GLN A 46 19.15 16.50 2.61
N SER A 47 19.66 17.15 3.67
CA SER A 47 20.91 17.94 3.59
C SER A 47 22.14 17.07 3.28
N GLU A 48 22.26 15.92 3.95
CA GLU A 48 23.31 14.94 3.71
C GLU A 48 23.28 14.41 2.26
N LEU A 49 22.09 14.03 1.77
CA LEU A 49 21.91 13.54 0.40
C LEU A 49 22.26 14.60 -0.65
N ARG A 50 21.87 15.86 -0.44
CA ARG A 50 22.18 16.94 -1.37
C ARG A 50 23.67 17.21 -1.48
N SER A 51 24.45 17.02 -0.41
CA SER A 51 25.91 17.13 -0.47
C SER A 51 26.55 16.04 -1.36
N ASP A 52 25.86 14.91 -1.51
CA ASP A 52 26.25 13.79 -2.39
C ASP A 52 25.60 13.87 -3.79
N GLY A 53 24.91 14.98 -4.12
CA GLY A 53 24.22 15.15 -5.39
C GLY A 53 22.98 14.27 -5.54
N LYS A 54 22.36 13.87 -4.43
CA LYS A 54 21.14 13.03 -4.36
C LYS A 54 20.01 13.81 -3.74
N ASP A 55 18.78 13.36 -3.99
CA ASP A 55 17.56 13.92 -3.39
C ASP A 55 16.80 12.87 -2.59
N LEU A 56 16.10 13.32 -1.54
CA LEU A 56 15.13 12.51 -0.81
C LEU A 56 13.87 12.39 -1.67
N GLY A 57 13.52 11.18 -2.10
CA GLY A 57 12.43 10.95 -3.05
C GLY A 57 11.07 10.65 -2.42
N LEU A 58 11.04 10.08 -1.21
CA LEU A 58 9.81 9.66 -0.53
C LEU A 58 10.04 9.54 0.97
N ILE A 59 9.04 9.92 1.77
CA ILE A 59 8.93 9.58 3.18
C ILE A 59 7.74 8.63 3.34
N LEU A 60 7.97 7.42 3.88
CA LEU A 60 6.94 6.44 4.17
C LEU A 60 6.77 6.27 5.67
N ILE A 61 5.53 6.27 6.16
CA ILE A 61 5.19 6.11 7.57
C ILE A 61 4.28 4.90 7.75
N ASP A 62 4.73 3.90 8.49
CA ASP A 62 3.97 2.69 8.84
C ASP A 62 3.82 2.61 10.36
N TYR A 63 2.68 2.99 10.90
CA TYR A 63 1.51 3.63 10.39
C TYR A 63 1.11 4.81 11.30
N MET A 64 0.24 5.71 10.85
CA MET A 64 -0.07 6.98 11.55
C MET A 64 -0.50 6.81 13.00
N GLN A 65 -1.20 5.73 13.33
CA GLN A 65 -1.72 5.49 14.68
C GLN A 65 -0.63 5.10 15.71
N LEU A 66 0.61 4.80 15.27
CA LEU A 66 1.76 4.62 16.17
C LEU A 66 2.46 5.94 16.49
N MET A 67 2.15 7.01 15.76
CA MET A 67 2.74 8.32 16.02
C MET A 67 2.16 8.95 17.29
N SER A 68 3.00 9.70 17.98
CA SER A 68 2.59 10.50 19.13
C SER A 68 2.20 11.92 18.68
N GLY A 69 1.11 12.44 19.23
CA GLY A 69 0.74 13.83 19.06
C GLY A 69 1.71 14.78 19.78
N SER A 70 1.76 16.03 19.36
CA SER A 70 2.65 17.06 19.95
C SER A 70 2.07 17.77 21.17
N GLY A 71 1.06 17.21 21.84
CA GLY A 71 0.43 17.83 23.01
C GLY A 71 -0.64 16.95 23.66
N SER A 72 -1.27 17.45 24.72
CA SER A 72 -2.44 16.82 25.33
C SER A 72 -3.65 17.04 24.44
N SER A 73 -3.89 16.13 23.50
CA SER A 73 -5.15 16.16 22.76
C SER A 73 -6.26 15.49 23.57
N GLU A 74 -7.43 16.12 23.61
CA GLU A 74 -8.58 15.64 24.37
C GLU A 74 -9.20 14.36 23.75
N SER A 75 -8.88 14.06 22.49
CA SER A 75 -9.35 12.86 21.81
C SER A 75 -8.37 12.34 20.74
N ARG A 76 -8.41 11.04 20.51
CA ARG A 76 -7.62 10.37 19.44
C ARG A 76 -7.91 10.95 18.05
N VAL A 77 -9.15 11.34 17.79
CA VAL A 77 -9.56 11.98 16.53
C VAL A 77 -8.82 13.30 16.31
N GLN A 78 -8.71 14.12 17.34
CA GLN A 78 -7.99 15.40 17.26
C GLN A 78 -6.49 15.18 17.04
N GLU A 79 -5.92 14.19 17.73
CA GLU A 79 -4.50 13.84 17.58
C GLU A 79 -4.17 13.40 16.14
N VAL A 80 -4.94 12.47 15.57
CA VAL A 80 -4.77 12.02 14.19
C VAL A 80 -4.98 13.17 13.20
N SER A 81 -5.93 14.06 13.47
CA SER A 81 -6.17 15.27 12.68
C SER A 81 -4.98 16.22 12.68
N GLN A 82 -4.34 16.39 13.84
CA GLN A 82 -3.14 17.22 13.96
C GLN A 82 -1.94 16.59 13.24
N ILE A 83 -1.76 15.27 13.38
CA ILE A 83 -0.72 14.51 12.68
C ILE A 83 -0.90 14.69 11.16
N SER A 84 -2.10 14.46 10.62
CA SER A 84 -2.41 14.59 9.20
C SER A 84 -2.00 15.96 8.63
N ARG A 85 -2.44 17.04 9.30
CA ARG A 85 -2.08 18.41 8.89
C ARG A 85 -0.57 18.66 8.96
N SER A 86 0.10 18.13 9.99
CA SER A 86 1.53 18.29 10.17
C SER A 86 2.33 17.53 9.11
N LEU A 87 1.88 16.33 8.71
CA LEU A 87 2.48 15.57 7.60
C LEU A 87 2.29 16.27 6.25
N LYS A 88 1.12 16.88 6.02
CA LYS A 88 0.90 17.71 4.83
C LYS A 88 1.83 18.92 4.78
N ALA A 89 2.03 19.59 5.93
CA ALA A 89 2.98 20.69 6.05
C ALA A 89 4.42 20.23 5.79
N LEU A 90 4.81 19.08 6.34
CA LEU A 90 6.12 18.46 6.12
C LEU A 90 6.39 18.17 4.64
N ALA A 91 5.44 17.56 3.94
CA ALA A 91 5.56 17.28 2.52
C ALA A 91 5.81 18.54 1.68
N ARG A 92 5.10 19.63 1.99
CA ARG A 92 5.28 20.91 1.32
C ARG A 92 6.62 21.56 1.63
N GLU A 93 7.03 21.52 2.89
CA GLU A 93 8.28 22.15 3.34
C GLU A 93 9.52 21.49 2.74
N LEU A 94 9.54 20.14 2.67
CA LEU A 94 10.65 19.38 2.12
C LEU A 94 10.57 19.23 0.61
N GLU A 95 9.41 19.54 -0.01
CA GLU A 95 9.10 19.26 -1.40
C GLU A 95 9.24 17.76 -1.75
N VAL A 96 8.87 16.89 -0.78
CA VAL A 96 8.98 15.44 -0.88
C VAL A 96 7.61 14.80 -0.64
N PRO A 97 7.17 13.84 -1.45
CA PRO A 97 5.97 13.08 -1.17
C PRO A 97 6.05 12.40 0.20
N VAL A 98 4.96 12.49 0.97
CA VAL A 98 4.80 11.78 2.23
C VAL A 98 3.66 10.78 2.06
N MET A 99 3.96 9.50 2.16
CA MET A 99 2.98 8.41 2.17
C MET A 99 2.82 7.90 3.59
N ALA A 100 1.61 7.95 4.11
CA ALA A 100 1.31 7.43 5.44
C ALA A 100 0.27 6.32 5.36
N LEU A 101 0.57 5.18 5.96
CA LEU A 101 -0.40 4.10 6.14
C LEU A 101 -1.35 4.48 7.27
N SER A 102 -2.62 4.15 7.12
CA SER A 102 -3.64 4.39 8.12
C SER A 102 -4.54 3.18 8.27
N GLN A 103 -4.79 2.80 9.51
CA GLN A 103 -5.76 1.76 9.81
C GLN A 103 -7.18 2.31 9.61
N LEU A 104 -8.05 1.50 8.99
CA LEU A 104 -9.46 1.83 8.83
C LEU A 104 -10.25 1.54 10.12
N SER A 105 -11.37 2.22 10.26
CA SER A 105 -12.40 1.86 11.23
C SER A 105 -12.98 0.47 10.90
N ARG A 106 -13.71 -0.14 11.83
CA ARG A 106 -14.40 -1.43 11.58
C ARG A 106 -15.68 -1.31 10.75
N GLY A 107 -15.94 -0.12 10.20
CA GLY A 107 -17.12 0.14 9.35
C GLY A 107 -17.29 -0.84 8.18
N PRO A 108 -16.24 -1.11 7.39
CA PRO A 108 -16.33 -2.08 6.30
C PRO A 108 -16.81 -3.46 6.71
N GLU A 109 -16.39 -3.94 7.89
CA GLU A 109 -16.76 -5.27 8.41
C GLU A 109 -18.26 -5.41 8.73
N GLN A 110 -18.95 -4.29 8.95
CA GLN A 110 -20.38 -4.26 9.29
C GLN A 110 -21.30 -4.16 8.08
N ARG A 111 -20.77 -3.78 6.90
CA ARG A 111 -21.55 -3.63 5.67
C ARG A 111 -21.62 -4.94 4.88
N THR A 112 -22.65 -5.08 4.05
CA THR A 112 -22.76 -6.18 3.08
C THR A 112 -21.63 -6.10 2.05
N ASP A 113 -21.41 -4.91 1.50
CA ASP A 113 -20.23 -4.60 0.71
C ASP A 113 -19.07 -4.21 1.64
N LYS A 114 -18.10 -5.09 1.74
CA LYS A 114 -16.90 -4.93 2.59
C LYS A 114 -15.86 -3.99 1.98
N ARG A 115 -16.13 -3.39 0.82
CA ARG A 115 -15.18 -2.48 0.16
C ARG A 115 -14.98 -1.21 0.99
N PRO A 116 -13.72 -0.81 1.22
CA PRO A 116 -13.43 0.40 1.97
C PRO A 116 -13.82 1.66 1.18
N MET A 117 -14.22 2.69 1.91
CA MET A 117 -14.60 4.00 1.36
C MET A 117 -14.06 5.13 2.25
N LEU A 118 -14.09 6.38 1.74
CA LEU A 118 -13.55 7.53 2.47
C LEU A 118 -14.14 7.72 3.87
N SER A 119 -15.44 7.42 4.05
CA SER A 119 -16.08 7.48 5.37
C SER A 119 -15.52 6.50 6.40
N ASP A 120 -14.76 5.48 5.98
CA ASP A 120 -14.11 4.52 6.88
C ASP A 120 -12.83 5.07 7.51
N LEU A 121 -12.35 6.22 7.01
CA LEU A 121 -11.34 7.07 7.65
C LEU A 121 -11.96 7.97 8.75
N ARG A 122 -13.14 7.64 9.28
CA ARG A 122 -14.02 8.47 10.07
C ARG A 122 -13.44 8.99 11.38
N ASP A 123 -12.53 8.25 12.00
CA ASP A 123 -11.80 8.74 13.18
C ASP A 123 -10.74 9.79 12.80
N SER A 124 -10.72 10.18 11.55
CA SER A 124 -9.71 11.02 10.90
C SER A 124 -10.30 11.83 9.75
N GLY A 125 -11.49 12.43 9.91
CA GLY A 125 -12.13 13.23 8.85
C GLY A 125 -11.23 14.29 8.23
N SER A 126 -10.17 14.69 8.92
CA SER A 126 -9.13 15.56 8.38
C SER A 126 -8.19 14.84 7.40
N ILE A 127 -7.93 13.52 7.55
CA ILE A 127 -7.07 12.79 6.59
C ILE A 127 -7.65 12.91 5.19
N GLU A 128 -8.97 12.72 5.05
CA GLU A 128 -9.64 12.89 3.75
C GLU A 128 -9.44 14.30 3.20
N GLN A 129 -9.51 15.33 4.04
CA GLN A 129 -9.36 16.72 3.59
C GLN A 129 -7.91 17.07 3.25
N ASP A 130 -6.95 16.64 4.07
CA ASP A 130 -5.54 16.99 3.96
C ASP A 130 -4.81 16.24 2.83
N ALA A 131 -5.12 14.94 2.65
CA ALA A 131 -4.47 14.11 1.65
C ALA A 131 -4.79 14.57 0.22
N ASP A 132 -3.79 14.56 -0.66
CA ASP A 132 -3.98 14.79 -2.10
C ASP A 132 -4.47 13.53 -2.79
N VAL A 133 -4.04 12.36 -2.32
CA VAL A 133 -4.42 11.04 -2.82
C VAL A 133 -4.82 10.18 -1.63
N VAL A 134 -5.92 9.44 -1.76
CA VAL A 134 -6.34 8.40 -0.82
C VAL A 134 -6.54 7.11 -1.59
N MET A 135 -5.84 6.07 -1.16
CA MET A 135 -5.89 4.75 -1.76
C MET A 135 -6.24 3.71 -0.70
N PHE A 136 -7.06 2.72 -1.09
CA PHE A 136 -7.36 1.56 -0.25
C PHE A 136 -6.88 0.29 -0.93
N LEU A 137 -6.36 -0.64 -0.14
CA LEU A 137 -6.12 -2.02 -0.56
C LEU A 137 -7.29 -2.87 -0.09
N PHE A 138 -7.94 -3.54 -1.04
CA PHE A 138 -9.05 -4.44 -0.78
C PHE A 138 -8.76 -5.84 -1.34
N ARG A 139 -8.92 -6.86 -0.50
CA ARG A 139 -8.72 -8.27 -0.86
C ARG A 139 -10.02 -9.03 -0.68
N PRO A 140 -10.77 -9.28 -1.77
CA PRO A 140 -12.08 -9.95 -1.71
C PRO A 140 -12.03 -11.34 -1.06
N GLU A 141 -10.92 -12.07 -1.20
CA GLU A 141 -10.75 -13.43 -0.66
C GLU A 141 -10.97 -13.54 0.85
N TYR A 142 -10.71 -12.45 1.62
CA TYR A 142 -10.94 -12.45 3.06
C TYR A 142 -12.42 -12.49 3.45
N TYR A 143 -13.27 -12.03 2.54
CA TYR A 143 -14.71 -11.91 2.76
C TYR A 143 -15.52 -12.91 1.93
N ALA A 144 -14.86 -13.68 1.06
CA ALA A 144 -15.49 -14.67 0.20
C ALA A 144 -15.98 -15.88 1.02
N SER A 145 -17.13 -16.43 0.63
CA SER A 145 -17.61 -17.72 1.12
C SER A 145 -16.62 -18.84 0.77
N ALA A 146 -16.73 -19.97 1.46
CA ALA A 146 -15.84 -21.12 1.19
C ALA A 146 -15.88 -21.56 -0.30
N GLU A 147 -17.05 -21.46 -0.93
CA GLU A 147 -17.27 -21.82 -2.33
C GLU A 147 -16.55 -20.88 -3.30
N ASN A 148 -16.54 -19.58 -3.01
CA ASN A 148 -16.00 -18.55 -3.90
C ASN A 148 -14.55 -18.17 -3.57
N ARG A 149 -13.99 -18.70 -2.47
CA ARG A 149 -12.66 -18.30 -1.99
C ARG A 149 -11.55 -18.63 -2.97
N ALA A 150 -11.60 -19.79 -3.60
CA ALA A 150 -10.61 -20.22 -4.59
C ALA A 150 -10.60 -19.28 -5.82
N GLU A 151 -11.77 -18.84 -6.25
CA GLU A 151 -11.90 -17.90 -7.38
C GLU A 151 -11.36 -16.49 -7.04
N GLN A 152 -11.44 -16.09 -5.79
CA GLN A 152 -10.99 -14.78 -5.31
C GLN A 152 -9.52 -14.79 -4.81
N GLU A 153 -8.86 -15.96 -4.86
CA GLU A 153 -7.51 -16.10 -4.33
C GLU A 153 -6.52 -15.15 -5.00
N GLY A 154 -5.78 -14.41 -4.19
CA GLY A 154 -4.77 -13.45 -4.61
C GLY A 154 -5.31 -12.18 -5.29
N LYS A 155 -6.58 -12.14 -5.71
CA LYS A 155 -7.16 -10.92 -6.29
C LYS A 155 -7.10 -9.79 -5.27
N THR A 156 -6.64 -8.64 -5.72
CA THR A 156 -6.50 -7.44 -4.89
C THR A 156 -6.88 -6.23 -5.71
N GLU A 157 -7.58 -5.30 -5.10
CA GLU A 157 -7.92 -4.02 -5.70
C GLU A 157 -7.18 -2.90 -4.97
N LEU A 158 -6.47 -2.07 -5.73
CA LEU A 158 -6.00 -0.77 -5.28
C LEU A 158 -7.03 0.27 -5.72
N ILE A 159 -7.82 0.73 -4.76
CA ILE A 159 -8.93 1.65 -4.99
C ILE A 159 -8.42 3.07 -4.75
N VAL A 160 -8.26 3.87 -5.81
CA VAL A 160 -7.96 5.30 -5.71
C VAL A 160 -9.27 6.04 -5.49
N SER A 161 -9.60 6.33 -4.22
CA SER A 161 -10.89 6.95 -3.84
C SER A 161 -10.84 8.47 -3.83
N LYS A 162 -9.64 9.05 -3.76
CA LYS A 162 -9.42 10.49 -3.89
C LYS A 162 -8.13 10.74 -4.65
N GLN A 163 -8.17 11.69 -5.58
CA GLN A 163 -6.99 12.23 -6.25
C GLN A 163 -7.26 13.67 -6.68
N ARG A 164 -6.50 14.64 -6.16
CA ARG A 164 -6.75 16.07 -6.46
C ARG A 164 -6.45 16.44 -7.90
N ASN A 165 -5.43 15.84 -8.48
CA ASN A 165 -4.90 16.21 -9.80
C ASN A 165 -5.07 15.11 -10.85
N GLY A 166 -6.04 14.20 -10.67
CA GLY A 166 -6.28 13.12 -11.61
C GLY A 166 -7.59 12.36 -11.31
N PRO A 167 -7.90 11.35 -12.13
CA PRO A 167 -9.12 10.55 -11.94
C PRO A 167 -9.00 9.60 -10.75
N THR A 168 -10.13 9.29 -10.16
CA THR A 168 -10.29 8.14 -9.25
C THR A 168 -10.52 6.88 -10.06
N GLY A 169 -10.31 5.70 -9.45
CA GLY A 169 -10.49 4.43 -10.16
C GLY A 169 -9.99 3.24 -9.36
N VAL A 170 -9.97 2.08 -10.00
CA VAL A 170 -9.51 0.82 -9.40
C VAL A 170 -8.43 0.22 -10.28
N VAL A 171 -7.32 -0.15 -9.66
CA VAL A 171 -6.23 -0.90 -10.28
C VAL A 171 -6.27 -2.33 -9.75
N GLN A 172 -6.31 -3.30 -10.67
CA GLN A 172 -6.29 -4.72 -10.30
C GLN A 172 -4.84 -5.14 -10.03
N LEU A 173 -4.62 -5.78 -8.90
CA LEU A 173 -3.36 -6.35 -8.47
C LEU A 173 -3.55 -7.84 -8.15
N TYR A 174 -2.45 -8.58 -8.12
CA TYR A 174 -2.40 -9.94 -7.64
C TYR A 174 -1.47 -10.05 -6.43
N PHE A 175 -1.96 -10.60 -5.33
CA PHE A 175 -1.18 -10.80 -4.11
C PHE A 175 -0.62 -12.22 -4.05
N GLN A 176 0.70 -12.34 -4.12
CA GLN A 176 1.41 -13.60 -3.97
C GLN A 176 1.64 -13.90 -2.49
N LYS A 177 0.83 -14.76 -1.90
CA LYS A 177 0.89 -15.11 -0.46
C LYS A 177 2.25 -15.64 -0.03
N ALA A 178 2.89 -16.47 -0.87
CA ALA A 178 4.17 -17.11 -0.57
C ALA A 178 5.31 -16.09 -0.35
N TYR A 179 5.20 -14.91 -0.95
CA TYR A 179 6.23 -13.87 -0.91
C TYR A 179 5.74 -12.56 -0.31
N THR A 180 4.48 -12.50 0.14
CA THR A 180 3.84 -11.26 0.65
C THR A 180 4.01 -10.10 -0.34
N ARG A 181 3.85 -10.37 -1.64
CA ARG A 181 4.14 -9.42 -2.72
C ARG A 181 2.90 -9.14 -3.56
N PHE A 182 2.74 -7.87 -3.95
CA PHE A 182 1.75 -7.44 -4.94
C PHE A 182 2.40 -7.33 -6.31
N ASP A 183 1.74 -7.90 -7.32
CA ASP A 183 2.12 -7.79 -8.73
C ASP A 183 1.02 -7.10 -9.51
N SER A 184 1.41 -6.40 -10.57
CA SER A 184 0.45 -5.83 -11.52
C SER A 184 -0.18 -6.94 -12.36
N VAL A 185 -1.50 -6.88 -12.55
CA VAL A 185 -2.19 -7.74 -13.50
C VAL A 185 -2.02 -7.13 -14.88
N ALA A 186 -1.50 -7.90 -15.84
CA ALA A 186 -1.33 -7.45 -17.22
C ALA A 186 -2.69 -7.08 -17.83
N PRO A 187 -2.79 -5.95 -18.58
CA PRO A 187 -4.02 -5.63 -19.30
C PRO A 187 -4.34 -6.76 -20.28
N GLY A 188 -5.49 -7.43 -20.09
CA GLY A 188 -5.93 -8.53 -20.98
C GLY A 188 -6.03 -9.91 -20.34
N SER A 189 -5.59 -10.12 -19.10
CA SER A 189 -5.72 -11.42 -18.41
C SER A 189 -7.06 -11.61 -17.68
N GLN A 190 -8.14 -10.98 -18.16
CA GLN A 190 -9.48 -11.31 -17.67
C GLN A 190 -9.93 -12.62 -18.31
N GLY A 191 -9.95 -13.68 -17.48
CA GLY A 191 -10.75 -14.88 -17.60
C GLY A 191 -11.04 -15.41 -19.00
N GLY A 192 -10.12 -16.17 -19.59
CA GLY A 192 -10.44 -17.07 -20.67
C GLY A 192 -11.29 -18.23 -20.17
N SER A 193 -12.59 -18.07 -20.07
CA SER A 193 -13.54 -19.18 -20.05
C SER A 193 -13.60 -19.78 -21.45
N GLY A 194 -13.37 -21.09 -21.52
CA GLY A 194 -13.25 -21.91 -22.71
C GLY A 194 -14.18 -21.58 -23.89
N ARG A 195 -13.57 -21.37 -25.01
CA ARG A 195 -14.23 -21.65 -26.29
C ARG A 195 -14.08 -23.14 -26.55
N GLY A 196 -15.20 -23.82 -26.46
CA GLY A 196 -15.35 -25.17 -26.97
C GLY A 196 -15.03 -25.19 -28.44
N ASP A 197 -14.27 -26.23 -28.83
CA ASP A 197 -14.07 -26.67 -30.18
C ASP A 197 -15.43 -27.11 -30.74
N ASP A 198 -16.02 -26.34 -31.64
CA ASP A 198 -17.04 -26.78 -32.53
C ASP A 198 -16.37 -27.19 -33.85
N GLU A 199 -16.38 -28.50 -34.02
CA GLU A 199 -15.95 -29.21 -35.22
C GLU A 199 -16.66 -28.67 -36.48
N MET A 200 -15.85 -28.32 -37.46
CA MET A 200 -16.30 -28.16 -38.84
C MET A 200 -16.62 -29.52 -39.42
N GLU A 201 -17.87 -29.84 -39.54
CA GLU A 201 -18.33 -30.89 -40.41
C GLU A 201 -18.42 -30.37 -41.84
N SER A 202 -17.58 -30.93 -42.69
CA SER A 202 -17.57 -30.76 -44.12
C SER A 202 -18.79 -31.46 -44.74
N GLY A 203 -19.65 -30.70 -45.41
CA GLY A 203 -20.70 -31.20 -46.26
C GLY A 203 -20.48 -30.80 -47.72
N PHE A 204 -19.90 -31.70 -48.49
CA PHE A 204 -19.95 -31.70 -49.96
C PHE A 204 -21.37 -32.08 -50.41
N GLY A 205 -21.88 -31.40 -51.44
CA GLY A 205 -23.03 -31.90 -52.14
C GLY A 205 -23.68 -30.93 -53.12
N GLN A 206 -23.27 -31.05 -54.39
CA GLN A 206 -23.96 -30.71 -55.64
C GLN A 206 -24.32 -29.25 -55.92
#